data_8867a257dfedd1f457940e353c799b9d
#
_entry.id   8867a257dfedd1f457940e353c799b9d
#
_cell.length_a   1.000
_cell.length_b   1.000
_cell.length_c   1.000
_cell.angle_alpha   90.00
_cell.angle_beta   90.00
_cell.angle_gamma   90.00
#
_symmetry.space_group_name_H-M   'P 1'
#
loop_
_entity.id
_entity.type
_entity.pdbx_description
1 polymer ?
#
loop_
_entity_poly.entity_id
_entity_poly.type
_entity_poly.pdbx_seq_one_letter_code
_entity_poly.pdbx_strand_id
1 'polypeptide(L)'
;MGRSVLVMTAAVADWRPAKRASRKLKKGEMSSTLELVRNPDILKALGRKAAFRVGFAAETGDPVEEAVRKCREKGLDVVVANDVTSPGSGFGTATNRVAFVTPDGRVRRLPLMAKSAVARRIVREVNSLTRMREGENRK
;
A
#
# COMPACT_ATOMS: atom_id res chain seq x y z
N MET A 1 -0.18 -22.23 -15.84
CA MET A 1 0.51 -21.67 -14.68
C MET A 1 -0.39 -20.62 -14.03
N GLY A 2 -0.82 -20.86 -12.79
CA GLY A 2 -1.65 -19.90 -12.04
C GLY A 2 -0.87 -18.61 -11.80
N ARG A 3 -1.48 -17.47 -12.09
CA ARG A 3 -0.85 -16.17 -11.82
C ARG A 3 -0.89 -15.89 -10.32
N SER A 4 0.26 -15.56 -9.73
CA SER A 4 0.34 -15.17 -8.34
C SER A 4 -0.25 -13.76 -8.14
N VAL A 5 -0.87 -13.52 -6.99
CA VAL A 5 -1.30 -12.19 -6.55
C VAL A 5 -0.37 -11.74 -5.43
N LEU A 6 0.18 -10.55 -5.56
CA LEU A 6 0.97 -9.90 -4.52
C LEU A 6 0.12 -8.85 -3.82
N VAL A 7 -0.13 -9.04 -2.54
CA VAL A 7 -0.81 -8.06 -1.68
C VAL A 7 0.21 -7.49 -0.69
N MET A 8 0.70 -6.28 -0.97
CA MET A 8 1.72 -5.62 -0.15
C MET A 8 1.08 -4.76 0.93
N THR A 9 0.87 -5.34 2.10
CA THR A 9 0.29 -4.66 3.28
C THR A 9 1.34 -4.10 4.22
N ALA A 10 2.61 -4.47 4.06
CA ALA A 10 3.68 -4.04 4.95
C ALA A 10 3.94 -2.53 4.85
N ALA A 11 3.96 -1.87 6.02
CA ALA A 11 4.40 -0.48 6.14
C ALA A 11 5.93 -0.43 6.21
N VAL A 12 6.57 -0.48 5.05
CA VAL A 12 8.04 -0.40 4.95
C VAL A 12 8.46 1.07 5.01
N ALA A 13 9.39 1.39 5.92
CA ALA A 13 9.93 2.73 6.03
C ALA A 13 10.75 3.10 4.78
N ASP A 14 10.58 4.32 4.28
CA ASP A 14 11.34 4.83 3.11
C ASP A 14 12.80 5.15 3.48
N TRP A 15 13.08 5.36 4.76
CA TRP A 15 14.39 5.78 5.26
C TRP A 15 14.85 4.91 6.43
N ARG A 16 16.15 4.76 6.58
CA ARG A 16 16.81 4.14 7.73
C ARG A 16 18.03 4.92 8.16
N PRO A 17 18.48 4.78 9.42
CA PRO A 17 19.77 5.30 9.84
C PRO A 17 20.91 4.78 8.94
N ALA A 18 21.81 5.68 8.51
CA ALA A 18 22.98 5.33 7.68
C ALA A 18 23.94 4.39 8.41
N LYS A 19 24.05 4.57 9.73
CA LYS A 19 24.93 3.75 10.59
C LYS A 19 24.10 3.09 11.71
N ARG A 20 24.35 1.82 11.94
CA ARG A 20 23.76 1.06 13.04
C ARG A 20 24.81 0.90 14.14
N ALA A 21 24.48 1.30 15.37
CA ALA A 21 25.32 1.03 16.52
C ALA A 21 25.28 -0.47 16.87
N SER A 22 26.43 -1.05 17.23
CA SER A 22 26.54 -2.45 17.67
C SER A 22 26.07 -2.65 19.12
N ARG A 23 25.93 -1.57 19.88
CA ARG A 23 25.47 -1.55 21.28
C ARG A 23 24.54 -0.40 21.54
N LYS A 24 23.85 -0.43 22.69
CA LYS A 24 23.04 0.70 23.17
C LYS A 24 23.93 1.91 23.44
N LEU A 25 23.66 3.04 22.80
CA LEU A 25 24.36 4.31 23.02
C LEU A 25 23.86 4.98 24.30
N LYS A 26 24.79 5.54 25.08
CA LYS A 26 24.46 6.37 26.25
C LYS A 26 24.09 7.79 25.81
N LYS A 27 23.36 8.54 26.66
CA LYS A 27 22.89 9.91 26.33
C LYS A 27 23.99 10.86 25.86
N GLY A 28 25.20 10.79 26.41
CA GLY A 28 26.34 11.63 26.03
C GLY A 28 27.10 11.18 24.76
N GLU A 29 26.80 9.98 24.23
CA GLU A 29 27.45 9.42 23.05
C GLU A 29 26.65 9.66 21.76
N MET A 30 25.45 10.22 21.88
CA MET A 30 24.58 10.47 20.73
C MET A 30 24.83 11.85 20.14
N SER A 31 25.00 11.92 18.83
CA SER A 31 24.90 13.18 18.10
C SER A 31 23.44 13.66 18.10
N SER A 32 23.27 14.98 18.10
CA SER A 32 21.95 15.61 17.89
C SER A 32 21.43 15.43 16.46
N THR A 33 22.27 14.95 15.53
CA THR A 33 21.94 14.73 14.12
C THR A 33 21.97 13.25 13.79
N LEU A 34 20.92 12.77 13.14
CA LEU A 34 20.81 11.41 12.63
C LEU A 34 20.86 11.44 11.10
N GLU A 35 21.94 10.90 10.52
CA GLU A 35 22.05 10.72 9.08
C GLU A 35 21.14 9.56 8.62
N LEU A 36 20.30 9.82 7.61
CA LEU A 36 19.38 8.84 7.04
C LEU A 36 19.75 8.51 5.59
N VAL A 37 19.58 7.27 5.21
CA VAL A 37 19.70 6.79 3.82
C VAL A 37 18.39 6.14 3.37
N ARG A 38 18.08 6.20 2.08
CA ARG A 38 16.85 5.60 1.52
C ARG A 38 16.90 4.08 1.57
N ASN A 39 15.78 3.48 1.90
CA ASN A 39 15.54 2.06 1.70
C ASN A 39 15.20 1.78 0.23
N PRO A 40 15.53 0.56 -0.28
CA PRO A 40 15.03 0.12 -1.58
C PRO A 40 13.50 0.08 -1.59
N ASP A 41 12.89 0.59 -2.67
CA ASP A 41 11.45 0.41 -2.89
C ASP A 41 11.20 -1.01 -3.40
N ILE A 42 10.65 -1.87 -2.53
CA ILE A 42 10.42 -3.28 -2.79
C ILE A 42 9.47 -3.48 -3.98
N LEU A 43 8.37 -2.72 -4.04
CA LEU A 43 7.40 -2.85 -5.13
C LEU A 43 7.99 -2.44 -6.48
N LYS A 44 8.81 -1.39 -6.50
CA LYS A 44 9.51 -0.92 -7.69
C LYS A 44 10.59 -1.92 -8.12
N ALA A 45 11.35 -2.48 -7.17
CA ALA A 45 12.41 -3.46 -7.43
C ALA A 45 11.88 -4.79 -7.98
N LEU A 46 10.69 -5.22 -7.58
CA LEU A 46 10.05 -6.44 -8.10
C LEU A 46 9.63 -6.33 -9.58
N GLY A 47 9.57 -5.13 -10.13
CA GLY A 47 9.15 -4.90 -11.50
C GLY A 47 7.75 -5.46 -11.81
N ARG A 48 7.37 -5.52 -13.10
CA ARG A 48 6.06 -6.02 -13.54
C ARG A 48 6.02 -7.55 -13.78
N LYS A 49 6.88 -8.33 -13.14
CA LYS A 49 6.92 -9.78 -13.37
C LYS A 49 5.63 -10.45 -12.87
N ALA A 50 4.73 -10.68 -13.79
CA ALA A 50 3.66 -11.70 -13.81
C ALA A 50 2.58 -11.71 -12.69
N ALA A 51 2.68 -10.99 -11.59
CA ALA A 51 1.70 -11.00 -10.51
C ALA A 51 0.70 -9.85 -10.64
N PHE A 52 -0.57 -10.09 -10.29
CA PHE A 52 -1.51 -9.02 -9.99
C PHE A 52 -1.08 -8.34 -8.68
N ARG A 53 -0.96 -7.01 -8.68
CA ARG A 53 -0.25 -6.28 -7.63
C ARG A 53 -1.18 -5.31 -6.94
N VAL A 54 -1.33 -5.51 -5.63
CA VAL A 54 -2.15 -4.70 -4.74
C VAL A 54 -1.25 -3.94 -3.77
N GLY A 55 -1.36 -2.63 -3.75
CA GLY A 55 -0.68 -1.75 -2.79
C GLY A 55 -1.67 -1.11 -1.82
N PHE A 56 -1.13 -0.45 -0.80
CA PHE A 56 -1.90 0.32 0.18
C PHE A 56 -1.40 1.75 0.24
N ALA A 57 -2.31 2.69 0.47
CA ALA A 57 -2.02 4.09 0.72
C ALA A 57 -2.82 4.57 1.94
N ALA A 58 -2.11 5.07 2.93
CA ALA A 58 -2.68 5.72 4.11
C ALA A 58 -2.28 7.20 4.04
N GLU A 59 -3.26 8.07 3.80
CA GLU A 59 -3.04 9.47 3.51
C GLU A 59 -3.89 10.34 4.45
N THR A 60 -3.60 11.63 4.49
CA THR A 60 -4.42 12.63 5.15
C THR A 60 -5.30 13.33 4.12
N GLY A 61 -6.63 13.33 4.32
CA GLY A 61 -7.60 13.86 3.36
C GLY A 61 -7.97 12.87 2.24
N ASP A 62 -8.36 13.37 1.06
CA ASP A 62 -8.76 12.47 -0.05
C ASP A 62 -7.55 11.75 -0.65
N PRO A 63 -7.44 10.43 -0.51
CA PRO A 63 -6.26 9.67 -0.92
C PRO A 63 -6.23 9.31 -2.40
N VAL A 64 -7.23 9.71 -3.20
CA VAL A 64 -7.44 9.18 -4.56
C VAL A 64 -6.33 9.59 -5.51
N GLU A 65 -5.98 10.87 -5.55
CA GLU A 65 -4.96 11.38 -6.47
C GLU A 65 -3.59 10.73 -6.22
N GLU A 66 -3.20 10.66 -4.95
CA GLU A 66 -1.97 10.01 -4.53
C GLU A 66 -1.99 8.50 -4.83
N ALA A 67 -3.13 7.84 -4.68
CA ALA A 67 -3.30 6.43 -5.02
C ALA A 67 -3.14 6.17 -6.52
N VAL A 68 -3.68 7.03 -7.39
CA VAL A 68 -3.49 6.95 -8.85
C VAL A 68 -2.01 7.11 -9.20
N ARG A 69 -1.33 8.09 -8.60
CA ARG A 69 0.11 8.30 -8.76
C ARG A 69 0.90 7.05 -8.37
N LYS A 70 0.63 6.48 -7.19
CA LYS A 70 1.27 5.25 -6.71
C LYS A 70 1.01 4.05 -7.62
N CYS A 71 -0.20 3.90 -8.16
CA CYS A 71 -0.51 2.85 -9.13
C CYS A 71 0.44 2.92 -10.34
N ARG A 72 0.60 4.11 -10.92
CA ARG A 72 1.42 4.33 -12.11
C ARG A 72 2.91 4.17 -11.84
N GLU A 73 3.41 4.83 -10.79
CA GLU A 73 4.85 4.84 -10.46
C GLU A 73 5.38 3.46 -10.04
N LYS A 74 4.57 2.70 -9.29
CA LYS A 74 4.98 1.39 -8.75
C LYS A 74 4.45 0.22 -9.57
N GLY A 75 3.72 0.48 -10.65
CA GLY A 75 3.12 -0.53 -11.53
C GLY A 75 2.12 -1.43 -10.81
N LEU A 76 1.26 -0.85 -9.94
CA LEU A 76 0.22 -1.57 -9.23
C LEU A 76 -1.04 -1.68 -10.09
N ASP A 77 -1.77 -2.78 -9.95
CA ASP A 77 -3.06 -2.98 -10.62
C ASP A 77 -4.20 -2.34 -9.82
N VAL A 78 -4.05 -2.25 -8.50
CA VAL A 78 -4.98 -1.54 -7.61
C VAL A 78 -4.27 -1.04 -6.35
N VAL A 79 -4.67 0.11 -5.86
CA VAL A 79 -4.31 0.63 -4.54
C VAL A 79 -5.56 0.63 -3.66
N VAL A 80 -5.44 0.08 -2.46
CA VAL A 80 -6.41 0.21 -1.38
C VAL A 80 -6.02 1.44 -0.57
N ALA A 81 -6.75 2.52 -0.77
CA ALA A 81 -6.44 3.82 -0.19
C ALA A 81 -7.41 4.17 0.95
N ASN A 82 -6.90 4.74 2.03
CA ASN A 82 -7.72 5.23 3.12
C ASN A 82 -7.24 6.58 3.63
N ASP A 83 -8.19 7.42 4.03
CA ASP A 83 -7.95 8.65 4.79
C ASP A 83 -7.83 8.29 6.28
N VAL A 84 -6.62 8.43 6.84
CA VAL A 84 -6.36 8.10 8.26
C VAL A 84 -6.88 9.16 9.22
N THR A 85 -7.29 10.32 8.73
CA THR A 85 -7.88 11.42 9.53
C THR A 85 -9.40 11.33 9.62
N SER A 86 -10.03 10.50 8.78
CA SER A 86 -11.49 10.31 8.77
C SER A 86 -11.97 9.61 10.05
N PRO A 87 -13.05 10.10 10.71
CA PRO A 87 -13.56 9.49 11.94
C PRO A 87 -13.83 7.99 11.80
N GLY A 88 -13.33 7.21 12.76
CA GLY A 88 -13.45 5.74 12.77
C GLY A 88 -12.53 5.01 11.77
N SER A 89 -11.65 5.73 11.10
CA SER A 89 -10.68 5.18 10.14
C SER A 89 -9.25 5.39 10.64
N GLY A 90 -8.30 4.58 10.17
CA GLY A 90 -6.89 4.75 10.47
C GLY A 90 -6.35 3.87 11.59
N PHE A 91 -5.33 4.41 12.28
CA PHE A 91 -4.58 3.67 13.31
C PHE A 91 -5.37 3.55 14.62
N GLY A 92 -5.22 2.42 15.31
CA GLY A 92 -5.85 2.21 16.63
C GLY A 92 -7.37 1.97 16.60
N THR A 93 -8.04 2.03 15.46
CA THR A 93 -9.48 1.79 15.32
C THR A 93 -9.79 0.36 14.90
N ALA A 94 -10.95 -0.17 15.27
CA ALA A 94 -11.45 -1.48 14.81
C ALA A 94 -12.06 -1.43 13.41
N THR A 95 -12.37 -0.20 12.92
CA THR A 95 -13.03 0.06 11.65
C THR A 95 -12.08 0.77 10.66
N ASN A 96 -12.47 0.77 9.40
CA ASN A 96 -11.79 1.55 8.37
C ASN A 96 -12.75 1.89 7.23
N ARG A 97 -12.43 2.97 6.51
CA ARG A 97 -13.07 3.38 5.25
C ARG A 97 -12.00 3.39 4.18
N VAL A 98 -12.21 2.61 3.11
CA VAL A 98 -11.22 2.50 2.04
C VAL A 98 -11.84 2.78 0.68
N ALA A 99 -10.98 3.14 -0.28
CA ALA A 99 -11.30 3.20 -1.70
C ALA A 99 -10.36 2.27 -2.47
N PHE A 100 -10.91 1.55 -3.44
CA PHE A 100 -10.11 0.88 -4.47
C PHE A 100 -9.86 1.86 -5.60
N VAL A 101 -8.60 2.04 -5.96
CA VAL A 101 -8.18 2.97 -7.01
C VAL A 101 -7.32 2.21 -8.01
N THR A 102 -7.67 2.30 -9.29
CA THR A 102 -6.93 1.67 -10.40
C THR A 102 -6.10 2.68 -11.18
N PRO A 103 -5.10 2.25 -11.98
CA PRO A 103 -4.20 3.15 -12.69
C PRO A 103 -4.89 4.07 -13.72
N ASP A 104 -6.07 3.67 -14.23
CA ASP A 104 -6.92 4.45 -15.13
C ASP A 104 -7.80 5.49 -14.40
N GLY A 105 -7.69 5.56 -13.05
CA GLY A 105 -8.41 6.53 -12.24
C GLY A 105 -9.81 6.09 -11.82
N ARG A 106 -10.24 4.86 -12.08
CA ARG A 106 -11.50 4.34 -11.54
C ARG A 106 -11.41 4.22 -10.02
N VAL A 107 -12.45 4.68 -9.33
CA VAL A 107 -12.53 4.72 -7.86
C VAL A 107 -13.78 4.02 -7.39
N ARG A 108 -13.62 3.07 -6.48
CA ARG A 108 -14.73 2.42 -5.77
C ARG A 108 -14.56 2.61 -4.27
N ARG A 109 -15.38 3.48 -3.67
CA ARG A 109 -15.37 3.76 -2.23
C ARG A 109 -16.21 2.74 -1.48
N LEU A 110 -15.74 2.30 -0.33
CA LEU A 110 -16.48 1.49 0.64
C LEU A 110 -16.95 2.37 1.81
N PRO A 111 -18.11 2.04 2.42
CA PRO A 111 -18.53 2.68 3.65
C PRO A 111 -17.59 2.31 4.80
N LEU A 112 -17.71 3.02 5.93
CA LEU A 112 -17.03 2.65 7.17
C LEU A 112 -17.49 1.26 7.61
N MET A 113 -16.55 0.34 7.83
CA MET A 113 -16.85 -1.02 8.25
C MET A 113 -15.70 -1.63 9.07
N ALA A 114 -15.96 -2.74 9.75
CA ALA A 114 -14.92 -3.47 10.48
C ALA A 114 -13.74 -3.86 9.57
N LYS A 115 -12.52 -3.77 10.06
CA LYS A 115 -11.30 -4.13 9.29
C LYS A 115 -11.34 -5.53 8.72
N SER A 116 -11.96 -6.50 9.44
CA SER A 116 -12.19 -7.84 8.92
C SER A 116 -13.14 -7.88 7.71
N ALA A 117 -14.17 -7.02 7.70
CA ALA A 117 -15.06 -6.89 6.55
C ALA A 117 -14.36 -6.21 5.37
N VAL A 118 -13.54 -5.18 5.63
CA VAL A 118 -12.67 -4.57 4.61
C VAL A 118 -11.76 -5.62 3.98
N ALA A 119 -11.09 -6.46 4.77
CA ALA A 119 -10.22 -7.52 4.25
C ALA A 119 -10.96 -8.48 3.32
N ARG A 120 -12.16 -8.93 3.69
CA ARG A 120 -12.99 -9.76 2.81
C ARG A 120 -13.39 -9.04 1.51
N ARG A 121 -13.65 -7.74 1.56
CA ARG A 121 -13.94 -6.94 0.36
C ARG A 121 -12.71 -6.81 -0.54
N ILE A 122 -11.52 -6.61 0.03
CA ILE A 122 -10.26 -6.57 -0.73
C ILE A 122 -10.07 -7.88 -1.51
N VAL A 123 -10.20 -9.04 -0.86
CA VAL A 123 -10.04 -10.34 -1.53
C VAL A 123 -11.06 -10.50 -2.67
N ARG A 124 -12.32 -10.13 -2.47
CA ARG A 124 -13.36 -10.20 -3.52
C ARG A 124 -13.04 -9.27 -4.70
N GLU A 125 -12.62 -8.05 -4.44
CA GLU A 125 -12.29 -7.07 -5.47
C GLU A 125 -11.08 -7.53 -6.29
N VAL A 126 -10.02 -8.01 -5.63
CA VAL A 126 -8.84 -8.55 -6.29
C VAL A 126 -9.20 -9.73 -7.19
N ASN A 127 -10.01 -10.68 -6.70
CA ASN A 127 -10.47 -11.81 -7.51
C ASN A 127 -11.28 -11.36 -8.73
N SER A 128 -12.13 -10.35 -8.59
CA SER A 128 -12.91 -9.79 -9.71
C SER A 128 -11.99 -9.17 -10.76
N LEU A 129 -11.09 -8.29 -10.35
CA LEU A 129 -10.16 -7.59 -11.23
C LEU A 129 -9.18 -8.56 -11.94
N THR A 130 -8.72 -9.58 -11.24
CA THR A 130 -7.84 -10.60 -11.82
C THR A 130 -8.54 -11.36 -12.94
N ARG A 131 -9.80 -11.75 -12.76
CA ARG A 131 -10.61 -12.44 -13.79
C ARG A 131 -10.88 -11.56 -15.00
N MET A 132 -11.18 -10.26 -14.79
CA MET A 132 -11.40 -9.31 -15.89
C MET A 132 -10.15 -9.19 -16.76
N ARG A 133 -8.96 -9.05 -16.14
CA ARG A 133 -7.67 -8.98 -16.86
C ARG A 133 -7.35 -10.27 -17.61
N GLU A 134 -7.76 -11.43 -17.11
CA GLU A 134 -7.60 -12.71 -17.82
C GLU A 134 -8.51 -12.80 -19.04
N GLY A 135 -9.72 -12.26 -18.96
CA GLY A 135 -10.64 -12.19 -20.08
C GLY A 135 -10.17 -11.28 -21.21
N GLU A 136 -9.54 -10.15 -20.88
CA GLU A 136 -8.97 -9.20 -21.85
C GLU A 136 -7.74 -9.77 -22.60
N ASN A 137 -6.93 -10.58 -21.94
CA ASN A 137 -5.73 -11.20 -22.54
C ASN A 137 -6.03 -12.45 -23.40
N ARG A 138 -7.29 -12.90 -23.48
CA ARG A 138 -7.72 -14.04 -24.31
C ARG A 138 -8.35 -13.64 -25.63
N LYS A 139 -8.58 -12.34 -25.82
CA LYS A 139 -9.06 -11.75 -27.08
C LYS A 139 -7.89 -11.20 -27.91
#